data_ad5c8b897293fba635e5a176d33e7f55
#
_entry.id   ad5c8b897293fba635e5a176d33e7f55
#
_cell.length_a   1.000
_cell.length_b   1.000
_cell.length_c   1.000
_cell.angle_alpha   90.00
_cell.angle_beta   90.00
_cell.angle_gamma   90.00
#
_symmetry.space_group_name_H-M   'P 1'
#
loop_
_entity.id
_entity.type
_entity.pdbx_description
1 polymer ?
#
loop_
_entity_poly.entity_id
_entity_poly.type
_entity_poly.pdbx_seq_one_letter_code
_entity_poly.pdbx_strand_id
1 'polypeptide(L)'
;MGHGLDAGLLATVAIAAYRNSRRDDLDLPATLVAIHTALNAQFNGERFATAVLAELDLASGLLAWHCAGHPAPLLLRNGRAVKTLEGGRGLPLGVGVTPEIAEERLEPGDRILLFTDGVTDARSSDGEFFGLHRLTDLVA
;
A
#
# COMPACT_ATOMS: atom_id res chain seq x y z
N MET A 1 -4.15 3.10 -14.80
CA MET A 1 -2.80 2.78 -14.31
C MET A 1 -1.89 2.44 -15.46
N GLY A 2 -0.64 2.91 -15.42
CA GLY A 2 0.29 2.80 -16.52
C GLY A 2 0.72 1.36 -16.81
N HIS A 3 0.67 1.01 -18.07
CA HIS A 3 1.24 -0.22 -18.61
C HIS A 3 2.54 0.13 -19.34
N GLY A 4 3.48 -0.80 -19.34
CA GLY A 4 4.67 -0.71 -20.15
C GLY A 4 5.90 -0.14 -19.46
N LEU A 5 6.84 0.36 -20.25
CA LEU A 5 8.18 0.80 -19.81
C LEU A 5 8.13 1.90 -18.75
N ASP A 6 7.22 2.86 -18.89
CA ASP A 6 7.07 3.98 -17.95
C ASP A 6 6.66 3.53 -16.56
N ALA A 7 5.74 2.57 -16.47
CA ALA A 7 5.32 2.01 -15.19
C ALA A 7 6.45 1.21 -14.53
N GLY A 8 7.24 0.48 -15.33
CA GLY A 8 8.42 -0.23 -14.85
C GLY A 8 9.50 0.71 -14.31
N LEU A 9 9.76 1.82 -14.99
CA LEU A 9 10.72 2.83 -14.55
C LEU A 9 10.26 3.48 -13.23
N LEU A 10 8.99 3.87 -13.13
CA LEU A 10 8.40 4.44 -11.93
C LEU A 10 8.56 3.48 -10.74
N ALA A 11 8.21 2.22 -10.91
CA ALA A 11 8.36 1.20 -9.88
C ALA A 11 9.84 1.01 -9.49
N THR A 12 10.76 1.05 -10.46
CA THR A 12 12.20 0.93 -10.23
C THR A 12 12.72 2.07 -9.36
N VAL A 13 12.34 3.32 -9.65
CA VAL A 13 12.73 4.50 -8.87
C VAL A 13 12.18 4.40 -7.44
N ALA A 14 10.91 4.05 -7.28
CA ALA A 14 10.30 3.89 -5.97
C ALA A 14 10.99 2.79 -5.13
N ILE A 15 11.27 1.63 -5.74
CA ILE A 15 11.96 0.52 -5.07
C ILE A 15 13.41 0.88 -4.72
N ALA A 16 14.11 1.60 -5.61
CA ALA A 16 15.47 2.04 -5.33
C ALA A 16 15.51 3.01 -4.14
N ALA A 17 14.60 3.99 -4.10
CA ALA A 17 14.48 4.93 -2.99
C ALA A 17 14.15 4.19 -1.67
N TYR A 18 13.19 3.25 -1.69
CA TYR A 18 12.88 2.41 -0.55
C TYR A 18 14.10 1.63 -0.05
N ARG A 19 14.84 0.97 -0.96
CA ARG A 19 16.05 0.20 -0.57
C ARG A 19 17.12 1.07 0.04
N ASN A 20 17.31 2.29 -0.45
CA ASN A 20 18.25 3.24 0.12
C ASN A 20 17.79 3.67 1.52
N SER A 21 16.52 4.02 1.69
CA SER A 21 15.94 4.34 3.01
C SER A 21 16.17 3.22 4.03
N ARG A 22 16.02 1.95 3.61
CA ARG A 22 16.28 0.80 4.48
C ARG A 22 17.76 0.62 4.85
N ARG A 23 18.68 1.01 3.97
CA ARG A 23 20.12 0.99 4.27
C ARG A 23 20.53 2.10 5.23
N ASP A 24 19.84 3.25 5.13
CA ASP A 24 20.07 4.43 5.96
C ASP A 24 19.26 4.38 7.27
N ASP A 25 18.58 3.25 7.53
CA ASP A 25 17.79 2.96 8.73
C ASP A 25 16.70 4.03 9.01
N LEU A 26 16.12 4.57 7.94
CA LEU A 26 15.03 5.54 8.04
C LEU A 26 13.75 4.88 8.53
N ASP A 27 12.99 5.61 9.36
CA ASP A 27 11.65 5.23 9.77
C ASP A 27 10.64 5.29 8.62
N LEU A 28 9.43 4.81 8.86
CA LEU A 28 8.38 4.74 7.86
C LEU A 28 7.98 6.12 7.30
N PRO A 29 7.79 7.19 8.12
CA PRO A 29 7.55 8.54 7.64
C PRO A 29 8.66 9.09 6.74
N ALA A 30 9.91 8.96 7.15
CA ALA A 30 11.05 9.44 6.38
C ALA A 30 11.22 8.65 5.08
N THR A 31 10.96 7.33 5.10
CA THR A 31 10.95 6.48 3.90
C THR A 31 9.90 6.93 2.89
N LEU A 32 8.68 7.27 3.32
CA LEU A 32 7.63 7.81 2.45
C LEU A 32 8.07 9.11 1.76
N VAL A 33 8.67 10.04 2.54
CA VAL A 33 9.19 11.31 2.01
C VAL A 33 10.31 11.05 1.01
N ALA A 34 11.23 10.13 1.29
CA ALA A 34 12.34 9.80 0.40
C ALA A 34 11.86 9.25 -0.94
N ILE A 35 10.87 8.33 -0.93
CA ILE A 35 10.29 7.78 -2.16
C ILE A 35 9.58 8.87 -2.96
N HIS A 36 8.73 9.68 -2.31
CA HIS A 36 8.04 10.80 -2.94
C HIS A 36 9.01 11.77 -3.60
N THR A 37 10.09 12.16 -2.90
CA THR A 37 11.12 13.06 -3.39
C THR A 37 11.84 12.48 -4.61
N ALA A 38 12.19 11.20 -4.57
CA ALA A 38 12.84 10.52 -5.69
C ALA A 38 11.96 10.47 -6.95
N LEU A 39 10.64 10.19 -6.77
CA LEU A 39 9.69 10.22 -7.87
C LEU A 39 9.56 11.62 -8.48
N ASN A 40 9.43 12.65 -7.65
CA ASN A 40 9.33 14.02 -8.13
C ASN A 40 10.61 14.50 -8.83
N ALA A 41 11.77 14.15 -8.31
CA ALA A 41 13.05 14.49 -8.94
C ALA A 41 13.20 13.87 -10.34
N GLN A 42 12.68 12.64 -10.53
CA GLN A 42 12.78 11.92 -11.80
C GLN A 42 11.69 12.29 -12.81
N PHE A 43 10.48 12.61 -12.34
CA PHE A 43 9.30 12.75 -13.19
C PHE A 43 8.63 14.13 -13.11
N ASN A 44 9.22 15.10 -12.39
CA ASN A 44 8.73 16.49 -12.26
C ASN A 44 7.25 16.60 -11.82
N GLY A 45 6.76 15.64 -11.02
CA GLY A 45 5.35 15.61 -10.58
C GLY A 45 4.35 15.12 -11.64
N GLU A 46 4.81 14.72 -12.83
CA GLU A 46 3.94 14.25 -13.91
C GLU A 46 3.50 12.78 -13.73
N ARG A 47 4.13 12.06 -12.82
CA ARG A 47 3.88 10.64 -12.59
C ARG A 47 3.69 10.36 -11.11
N PHE A 48 2.84 9.40 -10.83
CA PHE A 48 2.58 8.97 -9.46
C PHE A 48 2.45 7.45 -9.35
N ALA A 49 2.66 6.95 -8.15
CA ALA A 49 2.43 5.55 -7.80
C ALA A 49 1.53 5.44 -6.58
N THR A 50 0.67 4.45 -6.58
CA THR A 50 -0.04 4.02 -5.37
C THR A 50 0.80 2.97 -4.65
N ALA A 51 0.83 3.02 -3.33
CA ALA A 51 1.61 2.09 -2.53
C ALA A 51 1.01 1.87 -1.15
N VAL A 52 1.31 0.72 -0.57
CA VAL A 52 1.20 0.49 0.87
C VAL A 52 2.62 0.28 1.38
N LEU A 53 3.03 1.09 2.34
CA LEU A 53 4.25 0.85 3.11
C LEU A 53 3.83 0.39 4.49
N ALA A 54 4.46 -0.68 4.97
CA ALA A 54 4.16 -1.24 6.27
C ALA A 54 5.43 -1.78 6.93
N GLU A 55 5.46 -1.71 8.25
CA GLU A 55 6.49 -2.25 9.10
C GLU A 55 5.84 -3.08 10.21
N LEU A 56 6.32 -4.29 10.39
CA LEU A 56 5.85 -5.21 11.42
C LEU A 56 6.97 -5.47 12.44
N ASP A 57 6.73 -5.07 13.67
CA ASP A 57 7.56 -5.51 14.79
C ASP A 57 7.12 -6.91 15.21
N LEU A 58 7.96 -7.90 14.91
CA LEU A 58 7.67 -9.30 15.21
C LEU A 58 7.67 -9.61 16.72
N ALA A 59 8.32 -8.80 17.54
CA ALA A 59 8.37 -9.02 18.98
C ALA A 59 7.07 -8.57 19.67
N SER A 60 6.53 -7.45 19.25
CA SER A 60 5.30 -6.88 19.84
C SER A 60 4.03 -7.23 19.07
N GLY A 61 4.15 -7.66 17.80
CA GLY A 61 3.04 -7.83 16.88
C GLY A 61 2.45 -6.49 16.39
N LEU A 62 3.16 -5.38 16.58
CA LEU A 62 2.69 -4.07 16.14
C LEU A 62 2.95 -3.91 14.64
N LEU A 63 1.89 -3.70 13.87
CA LEU A 63 1.92 -3.33 12.47
C LEU A 63 1.71 -1.82 12.36
N ALA A 64 2.67 -1.10 11.80
CA ALA A 64 2.54 0.29 11.41
C ALA A 64 2.44 0.39 9.88
N TRP A 65 1.55 1.25 9.34
CA TRP A 65 1.39 1.36 7.89
C TRP A 65 0.96 2.74 7.41
N HIS A 66 1.18 2.96 6.11
CA HIS A 66 0.64 4.09 5.34
C HIS A 66 0.14 3.60 3.98
N CYS A 67 -1.05 4.07 3.59
CA CYS A 67 -1.67 3.82 2.28
C CYS A 67 -1.60 5.07 1.40
N ALA A 68 -0.63 5.13 0.51
CA ALA A 68 -0.47 6.21 -0.46
C ALA A 68 -1.37 5.99 -1.69
N GLY A 69 -2.64 6.37 -1.59
CA GLY A 69 -3.62 6.23 -2.68
C GLY A 69 -3.95 4.79 -3.08
N HIS A 70 -3.59 3.81 -2.27
CA HIS A 70 -3.81 2.38 -2.54
C HIS A 70 -5.06 1.86 -1.80
N PRO A 71 -5.72 0.77 -2.28
CA PRO A 71 -6.76 0.10 -1.50
C PRO A 71 -6.27 -0.29 -0.11
N ALA A 72 -7.10 -0.05 0.91
CA ALA A 72 -6.75 -0.37 2.28
C ALA A 72 -6.63 -1.89 2.48
N PRO A 73 -5.59 -2.37 3.19
CA PRO A 73 -5.43 -3.78 3.49
C PRO A 73 -6.58 -4.34 4.33
N LEU A 74 -6.82 -5.64 4.23
CA LEU A 74 -7.76 -6.34 5.09
C LEU A 74 -7.01 -7.14 6.16
N LEU A 75 -7.47 -7.04 7.39
CA LEU A 75 -7.06 -7.92 8.48
C LEU A 75 -7.97 -9.14 8.51
N LEU A 76 -7.36 -10.32 8.37
CA LEU A 76 -8.04 -11.61 8.44
C LEU A 76 -7.66 -12.30 9.75
N ARG A 77 -8.66 -12.74 10.50
CA ARG A 77 -8.50 -13.48 11.75
C ARG A 77 -9.44 -14.68 11.76
N ASN A 78 -8.92 -15.86 12.08
CA ASN A 78 -9.70 -17.10 12.11
C ASN A 78 -10.45 -17.37 10.79
N GLY A 79 -9.82 -17.07 9.65
CA GLY A 79 -10.41 -17.28 8.33
C GLY A 79 -11.50 -16.27 7.95
N ARG A 80 -11.60 -15.12 8.60
CA ARG A 80 -12.59 -14.08 8.28
C ARG A 80 -11.94 -12.71 8.16
N ALA A 81 -12.46 -11.88 7.27
CA ALA A 81 -12.11 -10.47 7.23
C ALA A 81 -12.78 -9.76 8.42
N VAL A 82 -11.97 -9.35 9.39
CA VAL A 82 -12.49 -8.73 10.63
C VAL A 82 -12.41 -7.21 10.60
N LYS A 83 -11.50 -6.65 9.79
CA LYS A 83 -11.29 -5.21 9.73
C LYS A 83 -10.64 -4.79 8.41
N THR A 84 -11.10 -3.66 7.85
CA THR A 84 -10.36 -2.91 6.84
C THR A 84 -9.44 -1.93 7.54
N LEU A 85 -8.16 -1.93 7.19
CA LEU A 85 -7.14 -1.06 7.80
C LEU A 85 -7.18 0.32 7.12
N GLU A 86 -8.19 1.12 7.45
CA GLU A 86 -8.47 2.40 6.78
C GLU A 86 -7.63 3.58 7.27
N GLY A 87 -6.89 3.45 8.36
CA GLY A 87 -5.98 4.48 8.86
C GLY A 87 -4.75 4.67 7.97
N GLY A 88 -3.95 5.71 8.29
CA GLY A 88 -2.68 5.97 7.61
C GLY A 88 -2.86 6.29 6.12
N ARG A 89 -3.87 7.07 5.75
CA ARG A 89 -4.19 7.39 4.36
C ARG A 89 -3.49 8.66 3.89
N GLY A 90 -3.04 8.63 2.63
CA GLY A 90 -2.43 9.77 1.97
C GLY A 90 -2.62 9.75 0.46
N LEU A 91 -2.17 10.82 -0.17
CA LEU A 91 -2.14 10.95 -1.62
C LEU A 91 -1.15 9.95 -2.23
N PRO A 92 -1.34 9.56 -3.50
CA PRO A 92 -0.36 8.78 -4.22
C PRO A 92 1.04 9.42 -4.16
N LEU A 93 2.07 8.60 -4.07
CA LEU A 93 3.47 9.03 -4.10
C LEU A 93 3.77 9.71 -5.45
N GLY A 94 4.36 10.88 -5.43
CA GLY A 94 4.56 11.73 -6.60
C GLY A 94 3.53 12.86 -6.71
N VAL A 95 2.31 12.71 -6.14
CA VAL A 95 1.30 13.77 -6.06
C VAL A 95 1.50 14.63 -4.83
N GLY A 96 1.70 13.98 -3.69
CA GLY A 96 1.92 14.64 -2.41
C GLY A 96 2.33 13.64 -1.35
N VAL A 97 2.88 14.12 -0.25
CA VAL A 97 3.21 13.27 0.90
C VAL A 97 2.82 13.99 2.20
N THR A 98 1.93 13.33 2.94
CA THR A 98 1.63 13.66 4.33
C THR A 98 1.76 12.35 5.09
N PRO A 99 2.88 12.10 5.77
CA PRO A 99 3.16 10.82 6.40
C PRO A 99 2.27 10.61 7.63
N GLU A 100 1.05 10.16 7.41
CA GLU A 100 0.14 9.73 8.47
C GLU A 100 0.30 8.22 8.65
N ILE A 101 0.80 7.81 9.81
CA ILE A 101 1.02 6.39 10.14
C ILE A 101 -0.11 5.92 11.03
N ALA A 102 -0.74 4.83 10.64
CA ALA A 102 -1.67 4.09 11.49
C ALA A 102 -1.01 2.85 12.07
N GLU A 103 -1.55 2.37 13.17
CA GLU A 103 -1.03 1.21 13.88
C GLU A 103 -2.15 0.23 14.22
N GLU A 104 -1.83 -1.05 14.18
CA GLU A 104 -2.70 -2.15 14.60
C GLU A 104 -1.87 -3.22 15.31
N ARG A 105 -2.39 -3.75 16.40
CA ARG A 105 -1.76 -4.89 17.07
C ARG A 105 -2.32 -6.19 16.51
N LEU A 106 -1.44 -6.94 15.86
CA LEU A 106 -1.78 -8.26 15.33
C LEU A 106 -1.69 -9.34 16.41
N GLU A 107 -2.52 -10.34 16.27
CA GLU A 107 -2.50 -11.56 17.08
C GLU A 107 -1.82 -12.71 16.31
N PRO A 108 -1.23 -13.69 16.99
CA PRO A 108 -0.69 -14.87 16.32
C PRO A 108 -1.74 -15.56 15.44
N GLY A 109 -1.40 -15.77 14.16
CA GLY A 109 -2.30 -16.36 13.17
C GLY A 109 -3.10 -15.34 12.35
N ASP A 110 -3.03 -14.06 12.67
CA ASP A 110 -3.58 -13.00 11.81
C ASP A 110 -2.88 -12.98 10.45
N ARG A 111 -3.63 -12.59 9.43
CA ARG A 111 -3.13 -12.39 8.07
C ARG A 111 -3.52 -11.01 7.58
N ILE A 112 -2.61 -10.37 6.86
CA ILE A 112 -2.87 -9.11 6.17
C ILE A 112 -2.99 -9.41 4.69
N LEU A 113 -4.15 -9.10 4.12
CA LEU A 113 -4.39 -9.20 2.69
C LEU A 113 -4.16 -7.84 2.03
N LEU A 114 -3.16 -7.78 1.17
CA LEU A 114 -2.87 -6.66 0.28
C LEU A 114 -3.39 -7.02 -1.12
N PHE A 115 -4.10 -6.10 -1.75
CA PHE A 115 -4.66 -6.32 -3.09
C PHE A 115 -4.65 -5.01 -3.88
N THR A 116 -4.67 -5.11 -5.19
CA THR A 116 -4.80 -3.94 -6.06
C THR A 116 -6.27 -3.76 -6.47
N ASP A 117 -6.61 -2.56 -6.92
CA ASP A 117 -7.91 -2.24 -7.50
C ASP A 117 -8.30 -3.18 -8.66
N GLY A 118 -7.31 -3.75 -9.37
CA GLY A 118 -7.56 -4.75 -10.40
C GLY A 118 -8.38 -5.96 -9.94
N VAL A 119 -8.37 -6.28 -8.64
CA VAL A 119 -9.24 -7.33 -8.08
C VAL A 119 -10.66 -6.82 -7.92
N THR A 120 -10.85 -5.68 -7.26
CA THR A 120 -12.18 -5.14 -6.97
C THR A 120 -12.87 -4.56 -8.19
N ASP A 121 -12.10 -4.05 -9.16
CA ASP A 121 -12.59 -3.44 -10.39
C ASP A 121 -12.76 -4.47 -11.53
N ALA A 122 -12.40 -5.73 -11.29
CA ALA A 122 -12.71 -6.82 -12.22
C ALA A 122 -14.21 -6.88 -12.51
N ARG A 123 -14.57 -7.09 -13.77
CA ARG A 123 -15.96 -7.10 -14.20
C ARG A 123 -16.38 -8.48 -14.68
N SER A 124 -17.63 -8.83 -14.36
CA SER A 124 -18.31 -9.98 -14.95
C SER A 124 -18.62 -9.74 -16.44
N SER A 125 -19.09 -10.77 -17.15
CA SER A 125 -19.62 -10.63 -18.50
C SER A 125 -20.75 -9.62 -18.64
N ASP A 126 -21.51 -9.42 -17.56
CA ASP A 126 -22.66 -8.49 -17.50
C ASP A 126 -22.24 -7.07 -17.05
N GLY A 127 -20.91 -6.86 -16.85
CA GLY A 127 -20.34 -5.57 -16.52
C GLY A 127 -20.37 -5.20 -15.03
N GLU A 128 -20.82 -6.10 -14.15
CA GLU A 128 -20.79 -5.88 -12.69
C GLU A 128 -19.37 -5.96 -12.14
N PHE A 129 -19.04 -5.03 -11.23
CA PHE A 129 -17.78 -5.09 -10.50
C PHE A 129 -17.74 -6.28 -9.54
N PHE A 130 -16.56 -6.89 -9.38
CA PHE A 130 -16.31 -7.88 -8.34
C PHE A 130 -16.55 -7.29 -6.96
N GLY A 131 -15.95 -6.14 -6.69
CA GLY A 131 -16.16 -5.35 -5.50
C GLY A 131 -15.49 -5.90 -4.22
N LEU A 132 -15.38 -5.03 -3.22
CA LEU A 132 -14.75 -5.39 -1.94
C LEU A 132 -15.56 -6.44 -1.17
N HIS A 133 -16.90 -6.38 -1.24
CA HIS A 133 -17.77 -7.33 -0.53
C HIS A 133 -17.51 -8.77 -0.97
N ARG A 134 -17.47 -9.03 -2.30
CA ARG A 134 -17.18 -10.38 -2.81
C ARG A 134 -15.76 -10.84 -2.44
N LEU A 135 -14.79 -9.89 -2.39
CA LEU A 135 -13.44 -10.21 -1.91
C LEU A 135 -13.46 -10.64 -0.44
N THR A 136 -14.16 -9.91 0.42
CA THR A 136 -14.27 -10.26 1.85
C THR A 136 -14.96 -11.58 2.08
N ASP A 137 -16.00 -11.91 1.30
CA ASP A 137 -16.71 -13.19 1.37
C ASP A 137 -15.84 -14.36 0.90
N LEU A 138 -15.00 -14.12 -0.12
CA LEU A 138 -14.12 -15.16 -0.68
C LEU A 138 -12.99 -15.57 0.28
N VAL A 139 -12.52 -14.64 1.11
CA VAL A 139 -11.40 -14.84 2.05
C VAL A 139 -11.87 -15.19 3.47
N ALA A 140 -13.18 -15.34 3.65
CA ALA A 140 -13.84 -15.70 4.90
C ALA A 140 -13.77 -17.22 5.18
#